data_44b656ecb8c9729c4971da982eaf3c4b
#
_entry.id   44b656ecb8c9729c4971da982eaf3c4b
#
_cell.length_a   1.000
_cell.length_b   1.000
_cell.length_c   1.000
_cell.angle_alpha   90.00
_cell.angle_beta   90.00
_cell.angle_gamma   90.00
#
_symmetry.space_group_name_H-M   'P 1'
#
loop_
_entity.id
_entity.type
_entity.pdbx_description
1 polymer ?
#
loop_
_entity_poly.entity_id
_entity_poly.type
_entity_poly.pdbx_seq_one_letter_code
_entity_poly.pdbx_strand_id
1 'polypeptide(L)'
;PPGAMNCGSFRDNLFNSTIIPSISKSYGFPSGHAQTMGYFMTFIYSHFRNNPLIFLPFLLYSIYISYTRVQLGCHTVQQVIAGYIFGILSYYLIDYIYDKIVYLLNTIYYKIKYFFNDEAFQNNKNN
;
A
#
# COMPACT_ATOMS: atom_id res chain seq x y z
N PRO A 1 9.40 9.60 -19.11
CA PRO A 1 10.14 10.58 -19.90
C PRO A 1 10.03 10.29 -21.39
N PRO A 2 10.07 11.31 -22.29
CA PRO A 2 10.07 11.07 -23.71
C PRO A 2 11.28 10.20 -24.08
N GLY A 3 11.04 9.06 -24.76
CA GLY A 3 12.10 8.14 -25.18
C GLY A 3 12.38 6.96 -24.24
N ALA A 4 11.70 6.82 -23.13
CA ALA A 4 11.81 5.64 -22.28
C ALA A 4 11.19 4.41 -23.00
N MET A 5 12.03 3.49 -23.42
CA MET A 5 11.61 2.20 -24.00
C MET A 5 11.46 1.17 -22.87
N ASN A 6 10.42 0.34 -22.95
CA ASN A 6 10.19 -0.81 -22.05
C ASN A 6 10.02 -0.51 -20.55
N CYS A 7 9.41 0.62 -20.21
CA CYS A 7 9.02 0.94 -18.84
C CYS A 7 7.67 0.35 -18.43
N GLY A 8 7.06 -0.45 -19.30
CA GLY A 8 5.83 -1.18 -19.06
C GLY A 8 5.94 -2.14 -17.90
N SER A 9 4.83 -2.45 -17.27
CA SER A 9 4.76 -3.51 -16.27
C SER A 9 5.06 -4.86 -16.95
N PHE A 10 5.50 -5.84 -16.16
CA PHE A 10 5.68 -7.23 -16.61
C PHE A 10 4.48 -7.78 -17.41
N ARG A 11 3.30 -7.24 -17.16
CA ARG A 11 2.06 -7.53 -17.86
C ARG A 11 2.10 -7.18 -19.35
N ASP A 12 2.76 -6.09 -19.74
CA ASP A 12 2.82 -5.65 -21.14
C ASP A 12 3.70 -6.57 -22.01
N ASN A 13 4.64 -7.28 -21.39
CA ASN A 13 5.51 -8.25 -22.05
C ASN A 13 4.86 -9.66 -22.18
N LEU A 14 3.95 -10.03 -21.28
CA LEU A 14 3.29 -11.34 -21.28
C LEU A 14 2.05 -11.37 -22.21
N PHE A 15 1.40 -10.23 -22.36
CA PHE A 15 0.22 -10.09 -23.21
C PHE A 15 0.53 -9.13 -24.36
N ASN A 16 1.46 -9.53 -25.22
CA ASN A 16 1.64 -8.90 -26.53
C ASN A 16 0.42 -9.23 -27.41
N SER A 17 -0.76 -8.99 -26.89
CA SER A 17 -2.01 -9.18 -27.59
C SER A 17 -2.33 -7.91 -28.35
N THR A 18 -2.21 -7.99 -29.65
CA THR A 18 -2.68 -7.08 -30.70
C THR A 18 -4.15 -6.64 -30.58
N ILE A 19 -4.85 -6.96 -29.51
CA ILE A 19 -6.31 -6.84 -29.39
C ILE A 19 -6.75 -5.65 -28.54
N ILE A 20 -5.89 -5.11 -27.67
CA ILE A 20 -6.24 -3.93 -26.88
C ILE A 20 -5.12 -2.90 -27.04
N PRO A 21 -5.35 -1.79 -27.77
CA PRO A 21 -4.40 -0.70 -27.77
C PRO A 21 -4.21 -0.24 -26.32
N SER A 22 -2.96 -0.24 -25.87
CA SER A 22 -2.61 0.20 -24.51
C SER A 22 -3.01 1.66 -24.32
N ILE A 23 -4.18 1.89 -23.74
CA ILE A 23 -4.72 3.21 -23.44
C ILE A 23 -4.00 3.82 -22.23
N SER A 24 -3.08 3.10 -21.61
CA SER A 24 -2.25 3.65 -20.53
C SER A 24 -1.08 4.44 -21.08
N LYS A 25 -1.34 5.65 -21.53
CA LYS A 25 -0.33 6.72 -21.43
C LYS A 25 -0.08 6.91 -19.94
N SER A 26 0.79 6.11 -19.35
CA SER A 26 1.15 6.29 -17.95
C SER A 26 1.87 7.62 -17.86
N TYR A 27 1.19 8.61 -17.32
CA TYR A 27 1.82 9.84 -16.89
C TYR A 27 2.86 9.43 -15.84
N GLY A 28 4.15 9.54 -16.15
CA GLY A 28 5.24 8.99 -15.33
C GLY A 28 5.41 9.62 -13.93
N PHE A 29 4.42 10.31 -13.41
CA PHE A 29 4.44 10.98 -12.13
C PHE A 29 3.20 10.63 -11.29
N PRO A 30 3.38 10.26 -10.02
CA PRO A 30 4.62 9.80 -9.38
C PRO A 30 5.04 8.40 -9.86
N SER A 31 6.27 7.96 -9.52
CA SER A 31 6.70 6.59 -9.81
C SER A 31 5.91 5.58 -8.98
N GLY A 32 5.08 4.75 -9.63
CA GLY A 32 4.29 3.72 -8.94
C GLY A 32 5.14 2.68 -8.19
N HIS A 33 6.29 2.28 -8.76
CA HIS A 33 7.21 1.38 -8.08
C HIS A 33 7.80 2.00 -6.81
N ALA A 34 8.20 3.28 -6.87
CA ALA A 34 8.70 3.99 -5.71
C ALA A 34 7.60 4.21 -4.65
N GLN A 35 6.36 4.45 -5.08
CA GLN A 35 5.21 4.56 -4.18
C GLN A 35 4.98 3.24 -3.42
N THR A 36 4.99 2.12 -4.12
CA THR A 36 4.88 0.80 -3.51
C THR A 36 6.03 0.55 -2.52
N MET A 37 7.27 0.88 -2.90
CA MET A 37 8.43 0.73 -2.01
C MET A 37 8.31 1.64 -0.78
N GLY A 38 7.87 2.89 -0.93
CA GLY A 38 7.64 3.81 0.18
C GLY A 38 6.61 3.28 1.18
N TYR A 39 5.51 2.72 0.68
CA TYR A 39 4.49 2.08 1.52
C TYR A 39 5.06 0.89 2.30
N PHE A 40 5.68 -0.07 1.59
CA PHE A 40 6.22 -1.26 2.23
C PHE A 40 7.37 -0.96 3.19
N MET A 41 8.24 -0.01 2.86
CA MET A 41 9.31 0.42 3.75
C MET A 41 8.77 1.01 5.05
N THR A 42 7.71 1.81 4.98
CA THR A 42 7.06 2.36 6.17
C THR A 42 6.41 1.26 7.00
N PHE A 43 5.74 0.30 6.36
CA PHE A 43 5.18 -0.87 7.03
C PHE A 43 6.26 -1.70 7.75
N ILE A 44 7.34 -2.05 7.05
CA ILE A 44 8.45 -2.83 7.62
C ILE A 44 9.12 -2.06 8.77
N TYR A 45 9.35 -0.76 8.60
CA TYR A 45 9.90 0.07 9.65
C TYR A 45 9.00 0.11 10.89
N SER A 46 7.70 0.29 10.71
CA SER A 46 6.75 0.38 11.82
C SER A 46 6.69 -0.91 12.65
N HIS A 47 6.81 -2.08 11.99
CA HIS A 47 6.65 -3.38 12.66
C HIS A 47 7.97 -4.06 13.02
N PHE A 48 9.05 -3.81 12.27
CA PHE A 48 10.30 -4.57 12.36
C PHE A 48 11.54 -3.70 12.55
N ARG A 49 11.42 -2.42 12.90
CA ARG A 49 12.57 -1.50 13.06
C ARG A 49 13.63 -2.01 14.03
N ASN A 50 13.24 -2.80 15.03
CA ASN A 50 14.15 -3.36 16.04
C ASN A 50 14.84 -4.65 15.55
N ASN A 51 14.50 -5.15 14.36
CA ASN A 51 15.11 -6.34 13.77
C ASN A 51 15.86 -5.98 12.48
N PRO A 52 17.17 -5.68 12.56
CA PRO A 52 17.95 -5.27 11.41
C PRO A 52 18.06 -6.35 10.31
N LEU A 53 17.94 -7.63 10.67
CA LEU A 53 17.97 -8.73 9.72
C LEU A 53 16.76 -8.72 8.77
N ILE A 54 15.63 -8.17 9.21
CA ILE A 54 14.45 -7.99 8.37
C ILE A 54 14.51 -6.64 7.66
N PHE A 55 14.78 -5.56 8.41
CA PHE A 55 14.71 -4.21 7.88
C PHE A 55 15.76 -3.92 6.79
N LEU A 56 17.01 -4.32 7.03
CA LEU A 56 18.14 -3.99 6.14
C LEU A 56 18.02 -4.57 4.72
N PRO A 57 17.64 -5.85 4.51
CA PRO A 57 17.45 -6.40 3.17
C PRO A 57 16.35 -5.67 2.39
N PHE A 58 15.24 -5.30 3.04
CA PHE A 58 14.17 -4.54 2.40
C PHE A 58 14.60 -3.13 2.04
N LEU A 59 15.40 -2.46 2.88
CA LEU A 59 15.96 -1.15 2.59
C LEU A 59 16.86 -1.22 1.34
N LEU A 60 17.78 -2.18 1.29
CA LEU A 60 18.68 -2.36 0.15
C LEU A 60 17.89 -2.68 -1.14
N TYR A 61 16.90 -3.54 -1.05
CA TYR A 61 16.03 -3.87 -2.17
C TYR A 61 15.25 -2.65 -2.67
N SER A 62 14.72 -1.84 -1.78
CA SER A 62 14.00 -0.61 -2.09
C SER A 62 14.89 0.41 -2.83
N ILE A 63 16.14 0.58 -2.36
CA ILE A 63 17.14 1.43 -3.02
C ILE A 63 17.46 0.88 -4.42
N TYR A 64 17.70 -0.43 -4.54
CA TYR A 64 17.98 -1.08 -5.82
C TYR A 64 16.85 -0.88 -6.84
N ILE A 65 15.61 -1.12 -6.45
CA ILE A 65 14.45 -0.89 -7.36
C ILE A 65 14.40 0.56 -7.81
N SER A 66 14.60 1.51 -6.91
CA SER A 66 14.58 2.94 -7.24
C SER A 66 15.70 3.33 -8.21
N TYR A 67 16.90 2.82 -7.95
CA TYR A 67 18.05 3.02 -8.82
C TYR A 67 17.79 2.49 -10.23
N THR A 68 17.26 1.27 -10.36
CA THR A 68 16.96 0.68 -11.69
C THR A 68 15.94 1.49 -12.47
N ARG A 69 14.97 2.13 -11.82
CA ARG A 69 13.98 2.98 -12.50
C ARG A 69 14.60 4.24 -13.09
N VAL A 70 15.58 4.81 -12.42
CA VAL A 70 16.33 5.97 -12.91
C VAL A 70 17.30 5.55 -14.01
N GLN A 71 18.03 4.45 -13.84
CA GLN A 71 19.02 3.96 -14.82
C GLN A 71 18.37 3.54 -16.14
N LEU A 72 17.20 2.91 -16.10
CA LEU A 72 16.44 2.52 -17.29
C LEU A 72 15.76 3.75 -17.96
N GLY A 73 15.94 4.95 -17.45
CA GLY A 73 15.32 6.16 -17.98
C GLY A 73 13.78 6.20 -17.84
N CYS A 74 13.21 5.27 -17.03
CA CYS A 74 11.76 5.19 -16.85
C CYS A 74 11.21 6.32 -16.00
N HIS A 75 11.98 6.77 -15.02
CA HIS A 75 11.62 7.86 -14.12
C HIS A 75 12.80 8.77 -13.82
N THR A 76 12.50 10.03 -13.53
CA THR A 76 13.47 10.96 -12.97
C THR A 76 13.61 10.73 -11.46
N VAL A 77 14.70 11.19 -10.88
CA VAL A 77 14.91 11.14 -9.42
C VAL A 77 13.77 11.81 -8.67
N GLN A 78 13.26 12.96 -9.18
CA GLN A 78 12.14 13.67 -8.58
C GLN A 78 10.85 12.83 -8.56
N GLN A 79 10.56 12.09 -9.65
CA GLN A 79 9.40 11.21 -9.72
C GLN A 79 9.51 10.02 -8.74
N VAL A 80 10.72 9.53 -8.51
CA VAL A 80 10.99 8.48 -7.52
C VAL A 80 10.80 9.03 -6.11
N ILE A 81 11.35 10.19 -5.79
CA ILE A 81 11.19 10.84 -4.47
C ILE A 81 9.71 11.11 -4.20
N ALA A 82 8.99 11.69 -5.15
CA ALA A 82 7.55 11.91 -5.03
C ALA A 82 6.81 10.60 -4.77
N GLY A 83 7.14 9.52 -5.49
CA GLY A 83 6.58 8.20 -5.27
C GLY A 83 6.76 7.74 -3.83
N TYR A 84 7.97 7.84 -3.27
CA TYR A 84 8.21 7.49 -1.87
C TYR A 84 7.35 8.28 -0.89
N ILE A 85 7.28 9.60 -1.07
CA ILE A 85 6.46 10.46 -0.20
C ILE A 85 4.99 10.03 -0.25
N PHE A 86 4.45 9.81 -1.44
CA PHE A 86 3.07 9.32 -1.59
C PHE A 86 2.88 7.93 -0.97
N GLY A 87 3.86 7.04 -1.08
CA GLY A 87 3.81 5.72 -0.44
C GLY A 87 3.75 5.80 1.08
N ILE A 88 4.62 6.62 1.68
CA ILE A 88 4.65 6.88 3.13
C ILE A 88 3.30 7.45 3.61
N LEU A 89 2.81 8.48 2.93
CA LEU A 89 1.52 9.10 3.27
C LEU A 89 0.35 8.11 3.13
N SER A 90 0.38 7.28 2.10
CA SER A 90 -0.65 6.24 1.89
C SER A 90 -0.65 5.21 3.03
N TYR A 91 0.52 4.82 3.54
CA TYR A 91 0.61 3.92 4.69
C TYR A 91 -0.11 4.52 5.91
N TYR A 92 0.24 5.73 6.32
CA TYR A 92 -0.37 6.36 7.50
C TYR A 92 -1.87 6.63 7.32
N LEU A 93 -2.31 6.97 6.11
CA LEU A 93 -3.73 7.15 5.82
C LEU A 93 -4.52 5.84 5.98
N ILE A 94 -3.99 4.75 5.41
CA ILE A 94 -4.64 3.43 5.50
C ILE A 94 -4.64 2.93 6.94
N ASP A 95 -3.55 3.08 7.67
CA ASP A 95 -3.42 2.72 9.08
C ASP A 95 -4.46 3.46 9.95
N TYR A 96 -4.58 4.78 9.75
CA TYR A 96 -5.59 5.59 10.42
C TYR A 96 -7.04 5.14 10.12
N ILE A 97 -7.34 4.86 8.84
CA ILE A 97 -8.67 4.39 8.42
C ILE A 97 -8.97 3.03 9.03
N TYR A 98 -7.97 2.13 9.01
CA TYR A 98 -8.08 0.80 9.61
C TYR A 98 -8.45 0.87 11.09
N ASP A 99 -7.74 1.68 11.87
CA ASP A 99 -8.02 1.88 13.30
C ASP A 99 -9.43 2.40 13.55
N LYS A 100 -9.91 3.33 12.73
CA LYS A 100 -11.28 3.86 12.83
C LYS A 100 -12.32 2.79 12.53
N ILE A 101 -12.10 1.96 11.51
CA ILE A 101 -13.01 0.87 11.15
C ILE A 101 -13.05 -0.17 12.29
N VAL A 102 -11.89 -0.58 12.81
CA VAL A 102 -11.81 -1.54 13.92
C VAL A 102 -12.52 -1.01 15.16
N TYR A 103 -12.29 0.26 15.50
CA TYR A 103 -13.00 0.91 16.62
C TYR A 103 -14.52 0.89 16.43
N LEU A 104 -15.01 1.24 15.23
CA LEU A 104 -16.43 1.24 14.92
C LEU A 104 -17.04 -0.18 15.03
N LEU A 105 -16.37 -1.17 14.44
CA LEU A 105 -16.82 -2.57 14.50
C LEU A 105 -16.89 -3.09 15.93
N ASN A 106 -15.90 -2.79 16.75
CA ASN A 106 -15.89 -3.17 18.17
C ASN A 106 -17.04 -2.48 18.91
N THR A 107 -17.28 -1.21 18.65
CA THR A 107 -18.39 -0.47 19.28
C THR A 107 -19.74 -1.09 18.92
N ILE A 108 -19.95 -1.44 17.65
CA ILE A 108 -21.18 -2.11 17.17
C ILE A 108 -21.31 -3.48 17.83
N TYR A 109 -20.23 -4.27 17.85
CA TYR A 109 -20.21 -5.59 18.49
C TYR A 109 -20.63 -5.53 19.96
N TYR A 110 -20.06 -4.60 20.74
CA TYR A 110 -20.40 -4.46 22.17
C TYR A 110 -21.86 -3.99 22.35
N LYS A 111 -22.38 -3.08 21.52
CA LYS A 111 -23.79 -2.68 21.59
C LYS A 111 -24.74 -3.84 21.33
N ILE A 112 -24.45 -4.66 20.30
CA ILE A 112 -25.26 -5.84 19.97
C ILE A 112 -25.20 -6.85 21.12
N LYS A 113 -24.02 -7.15 21.64
CA LYS A 113 -23.83 -8.08 22.76
C LYS A 113 -24.61 -7.63 24.00
N TYR A 114 -24.60 -6.35 24.30
CA TYR A 114 -25.35 -5.77 25.44
C TYR A 114 -26.85 -5.91 25.23
N PHE A 115 -27.34 -5.63 24.05
CA PHE A 115 -28.76 -5.74 23.72
C PHE A 115 -29.26 -7.18 23.92
N PHE A 116 -28.58 -8.20 23.40
CA PHE A 116 -28.98 -9.59 23.55
C PHE A 116 -28.86 -10.10 25.02
N ASN A 117 -27.89 -9.63 25.76
CA ASN A 117 -27.76 -10.02 27.18
C ASN A 117 -28.88 -9.41 28.04
N ASP A 118 -29.31 -8.19 27.76
CA ASP A 118 -30.39 -7.53 28.46
C ASP A 118 -31.74 -8.23 28.20
N GLU A 119 -32.03 -8.60 26.96
CA GLU A 119 -33.22 -9.40 26.62
C GLU A 119 -33.23 -10.76 27.32
N ALA A 120 -32.10 -11.47 27.35
CA ALA A 120 -31.99 -12.77 28.05
C ALA A 120 -32.21 -12.62 29.57
N PHE A 121 -31.77 -11.53 30.17
CA PHE A 121 -31.96 -11.24 31.58
C PHE A 121 -33.42 -10.91 31.91
N GLN A 122 -34.12 -10.13 31.04
CA GLN A 122 -35.52 -9.77 31.23
C GLN A 122 -36.45 -11.00 31.06
N ASN A 123 -36.18 -11.86 30.08
CA ASN A 123 -36.95 -13.09 29.88
C ASN A 123 -36.82 -14.07 31.05
N ASN A 124 -35.67 -14.13 31.73
CA ASN A 124 -35.45 -14.98 32.88
C ASN A 124 -36.09 -14.47 34.18
N LYS A 125 -36.49 -13.21 34.24
CA LYS A 125 -37.23 -12.60 35.37
C LYS A 125 -38.74 -12.78 35.27
N ASN A 126 -39.26 -13.05 34.08
CA ASN A 126 -40.69 -13.16 33.82
C ASN A 126 -41.21 -14.60 33.78
N ASN A 127 -40.35 -15.57 33.99
CA ASN A 127 -40.64 -16.99 34.22
C ASN A 127 -40.39 -17.38 35.67
#